data_b8441287a9e7645286033782e2e98a30
#
_entry.id   b8441287a9e7645286033782e2e98a30
#
_cell.length_a   1.000
_cell.length_b   1.000
_cell.length_c   1.000
_cell.angle_alpha   90.00
_cell.angle_beta   90.00
_cell.angle_gamma   90.00
#
_symmetry.space_group_name_H-M   'P 1'
#
loop_
_entity.id
_entity.type
_entity.pdbx_description
1 polymer ?
#
loop_
_entity_poly.entity_id
_entity_poly.type
_entity_poly.pdbx_seq_one_letter_code
_entity_poly.pdbx_strand_id
1 'polypeptide(L)'
;DELEIMPEDEGMSLHTDFNEEVVIDGNLSLIGSIFRNLTENAIAYSEGKNIFISLVKNNETECCIRFEDDGVGVEEKQLSRLFERFYRVDKGRSRQKGGTGLGLSIVKHAVLFHGGSITASNRPDGGLRFDFSLRKH
;
A
#
# COMPACT_ATOMS: atom_id res chain seq x y z
N ASP A 1 14.97 5.14 4.67
CA ASP A 1 13.57 5.11 4.76
C ASP A 1 13.10 4.43 6.04
N GLU A 2 11.85 4.59 6.37
CA GLU A 2 11.34 4.31 7.70
C GLU A 2 10.70 2.93 7.86
N LEU A 3 10.82 2.07 6.87
CA LEU A 3 10.21 0.74 6.96
C LEU A 3 10.99 -0.13 7.95
N GLU A 4 10.27 -0.67 8.94
CA GLU A 4 10.87 -1.58 9.91
C GLU A 4 11.02 -2.99 9.36
N ILE A 5 10.12 -3.37 8.43
CA ILE A 5 10.13 -4.68 7.81
C ILE A 5 10.70 -4.54 6.42
N MET A 6 11.75 -5.31 6.13
CA MET A 6 12.38 -5.31 4.81
C MET A 6 11.79 -6.44 3.99
N PRO A 7 11.18 -6.15 2.83
CA PRO A 7 10.60 -7.20 2.00
C PRO A 7 11.56 -8.32 1.64
N GLU A 8 12.83 -7.99 1.46
CA GLU A 8 13.86 -8.98 1.12
C GLU A 8 14.00 -10.06 2.19
N ASP A 9 13.79 -9.69 3.44
CA ASP A 9 13.89 -10.66 4.54
C ASP A 9 12.73 -11.65 4.53
N GLU A 10 11.65 -11.31 3.83
CA GLU A 10 10.46 -12.15 3.74
C GLU A 10 10.29 -12.78 2.36
N GLY A 11 11.33 -12.77 1.56
CA GLY A 11 11.33 -13.41 0.25
C GLY A 11 10.74 -12.58 -0.88
N MET A 12 10.57 -11.27 -0.68
CA MET A 12 10.10 -10.36 -1.71
C MET A 12 11.16 -9.33 -2.03
N SER A 13 11.25 -8.94 -3.30
CA SER A 13 12.17 -7.90 -3.75
C SER A 13 11.42 -6.58 -3.89
N LEU A 14 12.02 -5.51 -3.40
CA LEU A 14 11.44 -4.17 -3.48
C LEU A 14 12.07 -3.38 -4.62
N HIS A 15 11.24 -2.83 -5.48
CA HIS A 15 11.67 -2.02 -6.62
C HIS A 15 11.03 -0.64 -6.49
N THR A 16 11.84 0.41 -6.54
CA THR A 16 11.33 1.78 -6.46
C THR A 16 11.68 2.53 -7.73
N ASP A 17 10.76 3.40 -8.16
CA ASP A 17 10.94 4.20 -9.35
C ASP A 17 10.47 5.62 -9.05
N PHE A 18 11.34 6.38 -8.37
CA PHE A 18 11.11 7.79 -8.06
C PHE A 18 12.12 8.60 -8.84
N ASN A 19 11.67 9.24 -9.90
CA ASN A 19 12.56 10.00 -10.77
C ASN A 19 12.86 11.43 -10.28
N GLU A 20 12.32 11.80 -9.13
CA GLU A 20 12.59 13.10 -8.51
C GLU A 20 12.32 13.03 -7.02
N GLU A 21 12.87 13.98 -6.29
CA GLU A 21 12.65 14.09 -4.86
C GLU A 21 11.24 14.60 -4.58
N VAL A 22 10.58 14.02 -3.58
CA VAL A 22 9.25 14.44 -3.17
C VAL A 22 9.34 15.03 -1.78
N VAL A 23 8.87 16.26 -1.63
CA VAL A 23 8.86 16.96 -0.35
C VAL A 23 7.41 17.25 0.03
N ILE A 24 7.00 16.76 1.20
CA ILE A 24 5.64 16.90 1.68
C ILE A 24 5.65 17.47 3.09
N ASP A 25 4.78 18.46 3.33
CA ASP A 25 4.55 18.97 4.68
C ASP A 25 3.47 18.10 5.31
N GLY A 26 3.87 17.09 6.06
CA GLY A 26 2.93 16.12 6.59
C GLY A 26 3.41 15.47 7.86
N ASN A 27 2.65 14.48 8.31
CA ASN A 27 2.95 13.73 9.51
C ASN A 27 3.81 12.52 9.15
N LEU A 28 5.08 12.57 9.51
CA LEU A 28 6.04 11.53 9.15
C LEU A 28 5.62 10.15 9.65
N SER A 29 5.07 10.08 10.85
CA SER A 29 4.63 8.81 11.43
C SER A 29 3.48 8.20 10.62
N LEU A 30 2.51 9.02 10.22
CA LEU A 30 1.40 8.53 9.40
C LEU A 30 1.84 8.15 8.00
N ILE A 31 2.72 8.94 7.39
CA ILE A 31 3.24 8.61 6.06
C ILE A 31 4.02 7.29 6.12
N GLY A 32 4.85 7.12 7.13
CA GLY A 32 5.57 5.87 7.33
C GLY A 32 4.63 4.68 7.49
N SER A 33 3.51 4.89 8.20
CA SER A 33 2.57 3.79 8.41
C SER A 33 1.85 3.38 7.13
N ILE A 34 1.69 4.31 6.15
CA ILE A 34 1.13 3.94 4.85
C ILE A 34 2.01 2.86 4.20
N PHE A 35 3.30 3.14 4.07
CA PHE A 35 4.20 2.21 3.41
C PHE A 35 4.38 0.92 4.20
N ARG A 36 4.49 1.02 5.52
CA ARG A 36 4.64 -0.15 6.36
C ARG A 36 3.44 -1.09 6.23
N ASN A 37 2.23 -0.55 6.31
CA ASN A 37 1.04 -1.39 6.25
C ASN A 37 0.81 -1.98 4.86
N LEU A 38 1.10 -1.22 3.80
CA LEU A 38 1.00 -1.77 2.44
C LEU A 38 2.03 -2.88 2.23
N THR A 39 3.24 -2.69 2.73
CA THR A 39 4.30 -3.70 2.62
C THR A 39 3.94 -4.96 3.40
N GLU A 40 3.48 -4.81 4.64
CA GLU A 40 3.07 -5.96 5.45
C GLU A 40 1.92 -6.71 4.80
N ASN A 41 0.99 -5.97 4.20
CA ASN A 41 -0.13 -6.59 3.49
C ASN A 41 0.36 -7.42 2.30
N ALA A 42 1.29 -6.88 1.53
CA ALA A 42 1.85 -7.60 0.39
C ALA A 42 2.58 -8.86 0.83
N ILE A 43 3.41 -8.75 1.87
CA ILE A 43 4.14 -9.90 2.40
C ILE A 43 3.18 -10.98 2.87
N ALA A 44 2.13 -10.59 3.60
CA ALA A 44 1.23 -11.55 4.23
C ALA A 44 0.29 -12.23 3.24
N TYR A 45 -0.17 -11.52 2.21
CA TYR A 45 -1.31 -12.00 1.43
C TYR A 45 -1.11 -12.12 -0.08
N SER A 46 -0.10 -11.46 -0.66
CA SER A 46 0.01 -11.43 -2.11
C SER A 46 0.46 -12.75 -2.73
N GLU A 47 1.32 -13.49 -2.02
CA GLU A 47 2.00 -14.67 -2.55
C GLU A 47 2.87 -14.37 -3.76
N GLY A 48 3.20 -13.10 -3.95
CA GLY A 48 4.07 -12.69 -5.04
C GLY A 48 5.52 -12.64 -4.60
N LYS A 49 6.37 -12.18 -5.50
CA LYS A 49 7.81 -12.09 -5.26
C LYS A 49 8.34 -10.67 -5.33
N ASN A 50 7.56 -9.74 -5.86
CA ASN A 50 8.03 -8.39 -6.09
C ASN A 50 7.02 -7.35 -5.62
N ILE A 51 7.56 -6.26 -5.06
CA ILE A 51 6.78 -5.07 -4.71
C ILE A 51 7.37 -3.93 -5.54
N PHE A 52 6.49 -3.13 -6.15
CA PHE A 52 6.90 -1.98 -6.97
C PHE A 52 6.26 -0.72 -6.40
N ILE A 53 7.09 0.28 -6.09
CA ILE A 53 6.62 1.58 -5.63
C ILE A 53 7.09 2.62 -6.64
N SER A 54 6.16 3.36 -7.23
CA SER A 54 6.52 4.35 -8.24
C SER A 54 5.80 5.67 -8.00
N LEU A 55 6.47 6.74 -8.42
CA LEU A 55 5.91 8.09 -8.37
C LEU A 55 5.21 8.34 -9.70
N VAL A 56 3.88 8.48 -9.65
CA VAL A 56 3.07 8.63 -10.86
C VAL A 56 2.92 10.09 -11.24
N LYS A 57 2.83 10.97 -10.23
CA LYS A 57 2.60 12.39 -10.46
C LYS A 57 3.19 13.18 -9.28
N ASN A 58 3.84 14.29 -9.59
CA ASN A 58 4.38 15.16 -8.54
C ASN A 58 4.32 16.59 -9.04
N ASN A 59 3.49 17.41 -8.39
CA ASN A 59 3.38 18.82 -8.73
C ASN A 59 3.35 19.66 -7.45
N GLU A 60 2.99 20.93 -7.55
CA GLU A 60 3.07 21.85 -6.42
C GLU A 60 2.05 21.53 -5.33
N THR A 61 0.94 20.89 -5.67
CA THR A 61 -0.15 20.65 -4.73
C THR A 61 -0.22 19.24 -4.19
N GLU A 62 0.27 18.26 -4.93
CA GLU A 62 0.13 16.86 -4.51
C GLU A 62 1.17 15.96 -5.16
N CYS A 63 1.37 14.80 -4.57
CA CYS A 63 2.08 13.71 -5.22
C CYS A 63 1.18 12.49 -5.25
N CYS A 64 1.30 11.70 -6.32
CA CYS A 64 0.53 10.47 -6.49
C CYS A 64 1.51 9.31 -6.59
N ILE A 65 1.28 8.31 -5.76
CA ILE A 65 2.17 7.16 -5.63
C ILE A 65 1.40 5.90 -5.93
N ARG A 66 2.05 4.96 -6.60
CA ARG A 66 1.49 3.66 -6.92
C ARG A 66 2.30 2.59 -6.19
N PHE A 67 1.59 1.74 -5.46
CA PHE A 67 2.18 0.62 -4.74
C PHE A 67 1.58 -0.66 -5.30
N GLU A 68 2.42 -1.56 -5.82
CA GLU A 68 1.94 -2.77 -6.48
C GLU A 68 2.69 -4.00 -6.00
N ASP A 69 1.99 -5.15 -6.04
CA ASP A 69 2.67 -6.44 -5.92
C ASP A 69 2.35 -7.27 -7.16
N ASP A 70 3.10 -8.35 -7.37
CA ASP A 70 2.89 -9.23 -8.50
C ASP A 70 2.27 -10.56 -8.09
N GLY A 71 1.46 -10.52 -7.04
CA GLY A 71 0.87 -11.71 -6.46
C GLY A 71 -0.47 -12.10 -7.06
N VAL A 72 -1.35 -12.61 -6.20
CA VAL A 72 -2.62 -13.20 -6.65
C VAL A 72 -3.74 -12.19 -6.88
N GLY A 73 -3.61 -10.97 -6.32
CA GLY A 73 -4.70 -10.00 -6.38
C GLY A 73 -5.89 -10.42 -5.54
N VAL A 74 -7.04 -9.80 -5.80
CA VAL A 74 -8.29 -10.14 -5.10
C VAL A 74 -9.44 -10.12 -6.09
N GLU A 75 -10.56 -10.74 -5.73
CA GLU A 75 -11.76 -10.69 -6.56
C GLU A 75 -12.27 -9.26 -6.66
N GLU A 76 -12.77 -8.89 -7.83
CA GLU A 76 -13.21 -7.51 -8.07
C GLU A 76 -14.24 -7.02 -7.06
N LYS A 77 -15.17 -7.91 -6.68
CA LYS A 77 -16.23 -7.52 -5.74
C LYS A 77 -15.71 -7.20 -4.35
N GLN A 78 -14.49 -7.59 -4.03
CA GLN A 78 -13.91 -7.33 -2.72
C GLN A 78 -13.05 -6.08 -2.69
N LEU A 79 -12.69 -5.52 -3.84
CA LEU A 79 -11.82 -4.36 -3.90
C LEU A 79 -12.36 -3.17 -3.12
N SER A 80 -13.66 -2.91 -3.22
CA SER A 80 -14.26 -1.76 -2.55
C SER A 80 -14.30 -1.90 -1.03
N ARG A 81 -14.12 -3.11 -0.52
CA ARG A 81 -14.19 -3.37 0.92
C ARG A 81 -12.83 -3.50 1.59
N LEU A 82 -11.74 -3.45 0.83
CA LEU A 82 -10.41 -3.69 1.38
C LEU A 82 -10.04 -2.74 2.51
N PHE A 83 -10.58 -1.53 2.50
CA PHE A 83 -10.23 -0.52 3.50
C PHE A 83 -11.17 -0.51 4.70
N GLU A 84 -12.15 -1.40 4.74
CA GLU A 84 -13.05 -1.50 5.90
C GLU A 84 -12.30 -2.12 7.08
N ARG A 85 -12.58 -1.61 8.27
CA ARG A 85 -11.94 -2.14 9.47
C ARG A 85 -12.35 -3.60 9.66
N PHE A 86 -11.37 -4.44 9.99
CA PHE A 86 -11.56 -5.86 10.26
C PHE A 86 -11.99 -6.69 9.05
N TYR A 87 -12.05 -6.09 7.85
CA TYR A 87 -12.39 -6.87 6.66
C TYR A 87 -11.20 -7.73 6.26
N ARG A 88 -11.45 -8.99 5.95
CA ARG A 88 -10.44 -9.94 5.50
C ARG A 88 -10.96 -10.72 4.32
N VAL A 89 -10.15 -10.80 3.28
CA VAL A 89 -10.51 -11.56 2.07
C VAL A 89 -10.50 -13.06 2.36
N ASP A 90 -9.50 -13.52 3.11
CA ASP A 90 -9.33 -14.93 3.46
C ASP A 90 -9.08 -15.02 4.96
N LYS A 91 -10.14 -15.28 5.72
CA LYS A 91 -10.06 -15.25 7.18
C LYS A 91 -9.11 -16.28 7.77
N GLY A 92 -9.10 -17.50 7.21
CA GLY A 92 -8.19 -18.53 7.68
C GLY A 92 -6.74 -18.18 7.44
N ARG A 93 -6.47 -17.70 6.24
CA ARG A 93 -5.14 -17.30 5.85
C ARG A 93 -4.66 -16.08 6.62
N SER A 94 -5.57 -15.11 6.86
CA SER A 94 -5.25 -13.94 7.65
C SER A 94 -4.78 -14.32 9.05
N ARG A 95 -5.44 -15.28 9.66
CA ARG A 95 -5.06 -15.74 10.99
C ARG A 95 -3.66 -16.33 10.98
N GLN A 96 -3.36 -17.18 9.99
CA GLN A 96 -2.05 -17.79 9.87
C GLN A 96 -0.95 -16.76 9.69
N LYS A 97 -1.25 -15.68 9.00
CA LYS A 97 -0.28 -14.63 8.72
C LYS A 97 -0.26 -13.54 9.79
N GLY A 98 -1.13 -13.66 10.79
CA GLY A 98 -1.16 -12.69 11.87
C GLY A 98 -1.88 -11.39 11.56
N GLY A 99 -2.65 -11.34 10.48
CA GLY A 99 -3.36 -10.12 10.09
C GLY A 99 -4.50 -9.79 11.03
N THR A 100 -4.67 -8.49 11.32
CA THR A 100 -5.71 -8.00 12.21
C THR A 100 -6.93 -7.45 11.48
N GLY A 101 -6.80 -7.19 10.18
CA GLY A 101 -7.86 -6.54 9.42
C GLY A 101 -7.90 -5.03 9.62
N LEU A 102 -6.87 -4.45 10.23
CA LEU A 102 -6.81 -3.01 10.48
C LEU A 102 -5.82 -2.28 9.58
N GLY A 103 -4.84 -2.99 9.00
CA GLY A 103 -3.75 -2.34 8.27
C GLY A 103 -4.20 -1.41 7.16
N LEU A 104 -5.11 -1.88 6.31
CA LEU A 104 -5.56 -1.05 5.17
C LEU A 104 -6.48 0.09 5.60
N SER A 105 -7.24 -0.08 6.68
CA SER A 105 -8.03 1.04 7.19
C SER A 105 -7.12 2.13 7.77
N ILE A 106 -6.00 1.74 8.36
CA ILE A 106 -5.00 2.69 8.85
C ILE A 106 -4.40 3.46 7.68
N VAL A 107 -4.10 2.76 6.58
CA VAL A 107 -3.58 3.39 5.36
C VAL A 107 -4.57 4.44 4.85
N LYS A 108 -5.84 4.08 4.74
CA LYS A 108 -6.85 5.01 4.24
C LYS A 108 -6.95 6.23 5.14
N HIS A 109 -6.96 6.03 6.46
CA HIS A 109 -7.00 7.13 7.41
C HIS A 109 -5.82 8.09 7.22
N ALA A 110 -4.62 7.55 7.09
CA ALA A 110 -3.43 8.38 6.92
C ALA A 110 -3.46 9.17 5.61
N VAL A 111 -3.93 8.54 4.53
CA VAL A 111 -4.07 9.21 3.24
C VAL A 111 -5.10 10.35 3.33
N LEU A 112 -6.25 10.08 3.94
CA LEU A 112 -7.29 11.11 4.10
C LEU A 112 -6.82 12.25 5.01
N PHE A 113 -6.05 11.94 6.04
CA PHE A 113 -5.47 12.96 6.90
C PHE A 113 -4.63 13.96 6.10
N HIS A 114 -3.97 13.48 5.06
CA HIS A 114 -3.13 14.32 4.20
C HIS A 114 -3.90 14.89 3.00
N GLY A 115 -5.22 14.86 3.04
CA GLY A 115 -6.06 15.45 2.01
C GLY A 115 -6.07 14.71 0.70
N GLY A 116 -5.63 13.46 0.68
CA GLY A 116 -5.56 12.68 -0.53
C GLY A 116 -6.67 11.65 -0.65
N SER A 117 -6.50 10.75 -1.60
CA SER A 117 -7.42 9.64 -1.81
C SER A 117 -6.63 8.38 -2.13
N ILE A 118 -7.25 7.23 -1.94
CA ILE A 118 -6.63 5.94 -2.24
C ILE A 118 -7.65 5.03 -2.90
N THR A 119 -7.21 4.29 -3.91
CA THR A 119 -8.02 3.28 -4.58
C THR A 119 -7.22 1.99 -4.72
N ALA A 120 -7.93 0.89 -4.81
CA ALA A 120 -7.34 -0.42 -5.03
C ALA A 120 -7.87 -1.01 -6.34
N SER A 121 -6.99 -1.68 -7.08
CA SER A 121 -7.37 -2.37 -8.32
C SER A 121 -6.45 -3.57 -8.50
N ASN A 122 -6.85 -4.49 -9.36
CA ASN A 122 -5.96 -5.58 -9.75
C ASN A 122 -5.09 -5.13 -10.91
N ARG A 123 -3.82 -5.55 -10.91
CA ARG A 123 -2.92 -5.28 -12.03
C ARG A 123 -3.32 -6.15 -13.23
N PRO A 124 -3.18 -5.62 -14.46
CA PRO A 124 -3.46 -6.44 -15.64
C PRO A 124 -2.61 -7.72 -15.73
N ASP A 125 -1.37 -7.64 -15.22
CA ASP A 125 -0.43 -8.76 -15.30
C ASP A 125 -0.43 -9.64 -14.07
N GLY A 126 -1.35 -9.41 -13.14
CA GLY A 126 -1.43 -10.16 -11.89
C GLY A 126 -0.94 -9.35 -10.71
N GLY A 127 -1.64 -9.46 -9.61
CA GLY A 127 -1.32 -8.75 -8.38
C GLY A 127 -2.26 -7.61 -8.08
N LEU A 128 -2.01 -6.94 -6.97
CA LEU A 128 -2.86 -5.88 -6.45
C LEU A 128 -2.14 -4.53 -6.58
N ARG A 129 -2.91 -3.50 -6.88
CA ARG A 129 -2.39 -2.14 -7.06
C ARG A 129 -3.13 -1.18 -6.15
N PHE A 130 -2.38 -0.36 -5.43
CA PHE A 130 -2.93 0.76 -4.67
C PHE A 130 -2.40 2.05 -5.29
N ASP A 131 -3.31 2.96 -5.63
CA ASP A 131 -2.95 4.30 -6.09
C ASP A 131 -3.41 5.28 -5.03
N PHE A 132 -2.50 6.08 -4.51
CA PHE A 132 -2.87 7.07 -3.50
C PHE A 132 -2.17 8.39 -3.74
N SER A 133 -2.80 9.45 -3.22
CA SER A 133 -2.25 10.79 -3.33
C SER A 133 -2.08 11.39 -1.94
N LEU A 134 -1.14 12.32 -1.84
CA LEU A 134 -0.90 13.09 -0.63
C LEU A 134 -0.81 14.55 -1.03
N ARG A 135 -1.58 15.41 -0.38
CA ARG A 135 -1.49 16.83 -0.63
C ARG A 135 -0.28 17.39 0.09
N LYS A 136 0.37 18.36 -0.54
CA LYS A 136 1.63 18.90 -0.01
C LYS A 136 1.42 20.00 1.03
N HIS A 137 0.27 20.59 1.04
CA HIS A 137 -0.07 21.59 2.06
C HIS A 137 -1.51 21.52 2.48
#